data_36cb90941bb850fdeb7b1bb989544b4a
#
_entry.id   36cb90941bb850fdeb7b1bb989544b4a
#
_cell.length_a   1.000
_cell.length_b   1.000
_cell.length_c   1.000
_cell.angle_alpha   90.00
_cell.angle_beta   90.00
_cell.angle_gamma   90.00
#
_symmetry.space_group_name_H-M   'P 1'
#
loop_
_entity.id
_entity.type
_entity.pdbx_description
1 polymer ?
#
loop_
_entity_poly.entity_id
_entity_poly.type
_entity_poly.pdbx_seq_one_letter_code
_entity_poly.pdbx_strand_id
1 'polypeptide(L)'
;MFSPAKSWMLGLKDLRKPLLHLHTQFNEEIPYDTLDMGFININQSAHGDREFAYMLARMKKEHKIVVGHWKSERVQKKIGDWMITAIGLVESNHLRVARFADNMLNVADTEGDKVEAQLKFGWEVDTYTIVDAADVVMQCRRATSIY
;
A
#
# COMPACT_ATOMS: atom_id res chain seq x y z
N MET A 1 -23.32 2.72 11.35
CA MET A 1 -24.37 2.69 10.31
C MET A 1 -24.31 1.34 9.62
N PHE A 2 -25.43 0.65 9.49
CA PHE A 2 -25.50 -0.61 8.77
C PHE A 2 -25.63 -0.35 7.26
N SER A 3 -24.72 -0.92 6.48
CA SER A 3 -24.75 -0.85 5.01
C SER A 3 -24.61 -2.26 4.46
N PRO A 4 -25.58 -2.77 3.67
CA PRO A 4 -25.52 -4.11 3.13
C PRO A 4 -24.27 -4.27 2.24
N ALA A 5 -23.39 -5.18 2.59
CA ALA A 5 -22.12 -5.39 1.91
C ALA A 5 -22.28 -5.76 0.43
N LYS A 6 -23.36 -6.45 0.09
CA LYS A 6 -23.67 -6.84 -1.28
C LYS A 6 -23.85 -5.65 -2.23
N SER A 7 -24.27 -4.48 -1.71
CA SER A 7 -24.50 -3.28 -2.53
C SER A 7 -23.25 -2.73 -3.19
N TRP A 8 -22.09 -2.89 -2.58
CA TRP A 8 -20.80 -2.36 -3.08
C TRP A 8 -19.81 -3.46 -3.48
N MET A 9 -20.17 -4.73 -3.30
CA MET A 9 -19.32 -5.87 -3.61
C MET A 9 -18.74 -5.84 -5.03
N LEU A 10 -19.56 -5.52 -6.02
CA LEU A 10 -19.12 -5.49 -7.42
C LEU A 10 -18.07 -4.41 -7.67
N GLY A 11 -18.22 -3.23 -7.06
CA GLY A 11 -17.23 -2.17 -7.15
C GLY A 11 -15.89 -2.53 -6.53
N LEU A 12 -15.91 -3.26 -5.40
CA LEU A 12 -14.68 -3.71 -4.74
C LEU A 12 -14.01 -4.89 -5.44
N LYS A 13 -14.75 -5.72 -6.16
CA LYS A 13 -14.21 -6.88 -6.86
C LYS A 13 -13.05 -6.47 -7.79
N ASP A 14 -13.25 -5.41 -8.55
CA ASP A 14 -12.30 -4.95 -9.55
C ASP A 14 -11.30 -3.90 -9.04
N LEU A 15 -11.40 -3.52 -7.77
CA LEU A 15 -10.47 -2.57 -7.15
C LEU A 15 -9.07 -3.19 -7.05
N ARG A 16 -8.09 -2.57 -7.72
CA ARG A 16 -6.69 -3.00 -7.76
C ARG A 16 -5.77 -2.14 -6.88
N LYS A 17 -6.36 -1.40 -5.95
CA LYS A 17 -5.63 -0.54 -5.02
C LYS A 17 -5.43 -1.24 -3.67
N PRO A 18 -4.36 -0.92 -2.94
CA PRO A 18 -4.21 -1.33 -1.56
C PRO A 18 -5.45 -0.95 -0.73
N LEU A 19 -5.93 -1.86 0.09
CA LEU A 19 -7.16 -1.70 0.85
C LEU A 19 -6.87 -1.75 2.35
N LEU A 20 -7.41 -0.78 3.09
CA LEU A 20 -7.45 -0.81 4.55
C LEU A 20 -8.90 -0.86 5.01
N HIS A 21 -9.20 -1.78 5.91
CA HIS A 21 -10.47 -1.88 6.60
C HIS A 21 -10.32 -1.34 8.02
N LEU A 22 -10.97 -0.24 8.31
CA LEU A 22 -11.03 0.36 9.65
C LEU A 22 -12.25 -0.17 10.39
N HIS A 23 -12.04 -0.99 11.43
CA HIS A 23 -13.08 -1.39 12.37
C HIS A 23 -13.26 -0.29 13.41
N THR A 24 -14.28 0.51 13.25
CA THR A 24 -14.59 1.65 14.11
C THR A 24 -16.09 1.80 14.29
N GLN A 25 -16.50 2.62 15.23
CA GLN A 25 -17.91 3.00 15.39
C GLN A 25 -18.04 4.49 15.66
N PHE A 26 -19.27 4.99 15.65
CA PHE A 26 -19.52 6.42 15.73
C PHE A 26 -19.12 7.01 17.09
N ASN A 27 -19.56 6.37 18.19
CA ASN A 27 -19.24 6.78 19.55
C ASN A 27 -18.04 5.99 20.10
N GLU A 28 -17.19 6.65 20.89
CA GLU A 28 -16.07 6.03 21.58
C GLU A 28 -16.53 5.27 22.82
N GLU A 29 -17.45 5.88 23.58
CA GLU A 29 -17.97 5.34 24.81
C GLU A 29 -19.42 4.87 24.66
N ILE A 30 -19.81 3.90 25.48
CA ILE A 30 -21.15 3.37 25.52
C ILE A 30 -21.83 3.92 26.78
N PRO A 31 -22.85 4.79 26.65
CA PRO A 31 -23.57 5.35 27.79
C PRO A 31 -24.60 4.35 28.31
N TYR A 32 -24.17 3.44 29.17
CA TYR A 32 -24.99 2.30 29.65
C TYR A 32 -26.34 2.74 30.26
N ASP A 33 -26.36 3.90 30.92
CA ASP A 33 -27.56 4.40 31.61
C ASP A 33 -28.60 5.02 30.67
N THR A 34 -28.19 5.42 29.46
CA THR A 34 -29.05 6.12 28.49
C THR A 34 -29.10 5.42 27.12
N LEU A 35 -28.72 4.18 27.10
CA LEU A 35 -28.66 3.38 25.87
C LEU A 35 -30.06 3.16 25.30
N ASP A 36 -30.27 3.58 24.06
CA ASP A 36 -31.52 3.36 23.34
C ASP A 36 -31.30 2.72 21.97
N MET A 37 -32.36 2.41 21.25
CA MET A 37 -32.29 1.82 19.92
C MET A 37 -31.67 2.76 18.90
N GLY A 38 -31.79 4.07 19.05
CA GLY A 38 -31.15 5.06 18.21
C GLY A 38 -29.64 4.97 18.32
N PHE A 39 -29.11 4.91 19.55
CA PHE A 39 -27.70 4.75 19.81
C PHE A 39 -27.16 3.43 19.23
N ILE A 40 -27.87 2.32 19.43
CA ILE A 40 -27.49 1.01 18.89
C ILE A 40 -27.41 1.06 17.36
N ASN A 41 -28.39 1.67 16.70
CA ASN A 41 -28.42 1.77 15.25
C ASN A 41 -27.24 2.60 14.67
N ILE A 42 -26.77 3.61 15.37
CA ILE A 42 -25.61 4.41 14.96
C ILE A 42 -24.30 3.63 15.17
N ASN A 43 -24.23 2.78 16.19
CA ASN A 43 -23.04 2.06 16.60
C ASN A 43 -23.05 0.55 16.20
N GLN A 44 -23.67 0.21 15.09
CA GLN A 44 -23.72 -1.17 14.57
C GLN A 44 -22.51 -1.59 13.72
N SER A 45 -21.33 -1.07 14.02
CA SER A 45 -20.11 -1.44 13.26
C SER A 45 -19.80 -2.93 13.38
N ALA A 46 -19.98 -3.53 14.54
CA ALA A 46 -19.73 -4.96 14.74
C ALA A 46 -20.51 -5.86 13.76
N HIS A 47 -21.70 -5.44 13.35
CA HIS A 47 -22.49 -6.16 12.35
C HIS A 47 -22.01 -5.84 10.92
N GLY A 48 -21.89 -4.58 10.57
CA GLY A 48 -21.47 -4.13 9.23
C GLY A 48 -20.04 -4.55 8.91
N ASP A 49 -19.11 -4.40 9.84
CA ASP A 49 -17.71 -4.77 9.66
C ASP A 49 -17.53 -6.28 9.49
N ARG A 50 -18.31 -7.09 10.19
CA ARG A 50 -18.26 -8.55 10.05
C ARG A 50 -18.74 -9.00 8.67
N GLU A 51 -19.81 -8.40 8.15
CA GLU A 51 -20.29 -8.66 6.79
C GLU A 51 -19.28 -8.20 5.75
N PHE A 52 -18.66 -7.02 5.95
CA PHE A 52 -17.62 -6.49 5.08
C PHE A 52 -16.40 -7.42 5.04
N ALA A 53 -15.88 -7.83 6.20
CA ALA A 53 -14.76 -8.74 6.32
C ALA A 53 -15.07 -10.11 5.67
N TYR A 54 -16.29 -10.63 5.86
CA TYR A 54 -16.73 -11.85 5.19
C TYR A 54 -16.65 -11.72 3.66
N MET A 55 -17.12 -10.61 3.10
CA MET A 55 -17.07 -10.38 1.66
C MET A 55 -15.63 -10.26 1.14
N LEU A 56 -14.75 -9.56 1.85
CA LEU A 56 -13.33 -9.48 1.48
C LEU A 56 -12.66 -10.86 1.49
N ALA A 57 -12.95 -11.68 2.50
CA ALA A 57 -12.45 -13.05 2.58
C ALA A 57 -12.95 -13.91 1.41
N ARG A 58 -14.23 -13.83 1.08
CA ARG A 58 -14.84 -14.56 -0.06
C ARG A 58 -14.24 -14.14 -1.40
N MET A 59 -13.90 -12.87 -1.57
CA MET A 59 -13.25 -12.33 -2.76
C MET A 59 -11.74 -12.59 -2.78
N LYS A 60 -11.17 -13.17 -1.70
CA LYS A 60 -9.71 -13.30 -1.49
C LYS A 60 -8.98 -11.97 -1.66
N LYS A 61 -9.61 -10.89 -1.16
CA LYS A 61 -9.07 -9.53 -1.27
C LYS A 61 -8.13 -9.27 -0.10
N GLU A 62 -6.86 -9.12 -0.38
CA GLU A 62 -5.89 -8.72 0.63
C GLU A 62 -6.20 -7.32 1.15
N HIS A 63 -6.13 -7.15 2.46
CA HIS A 63 -6.42 -5.88 3.11
C HIS A 63 -5.73 -5.77 4.47
N LYS A 64 -5.43 -4.55 4.86
CA LYS A 64 -4.97 -4.22 6.22
C LYS A 64 -6.16 -4.02 7.13
N ILE A 65 -6.10 -4.57 8.34
CA ILE A 65 -7.11 -4.33 9.38
C ILE A 65 -6.53 -3.38 10.43
N VAL A 66 -7.29 -2.32 10.75
CA VAL A 66 -7.04 -1.41 11.86
C VAL A 66 -8.29 -1.38 12.73
N VAL A 67 -8.13 -1.56 14.04
CA VAL A 67 -9.23 -1.60 15.00
C VAL A 67 -9.09 -0.48 16.03
N GLY A 68 -10.17 0.21 16.29
CA GLY A 68 -10.30 1.25 17.32
C GLY A 68 -11.11 2.44 16.87
N HIS A 69 -11.35 3.35 17.80
CA HIS A 69 -12.12 4.55 17.51
C HIS A 69 -11.37 5.46 16.54
N TRP A 70 -12.06 5.97 15.53
CA TRP A 70 -11.48 6.74 14.43
C TRP A 70 -10.79 8.04 14.86
N LYS A 71 -11.16 8.64 16.01
CA LYS A 71 -10.51 9.82 16.59
C LYS A 71 -9.25 9.49 17.40
N SER A 72 -9.01 8.22 17.72
CA SER A 72 -7.85 7.83 18.53
C SER A 72 -6.54 8.12 17.78
N GLU A 73 -5.62 8.84 18.42
CA GLU A 73 -4.29 9.14 17.86
C GLU A 73 -3.55 7.86 17.44
N ARG A 74 -3.66 6.79 18.24
CA ARG A 74 -3.09 5.49 17.91
C ARG A 74 -3.64 4.91 16.62
N VAL A 75 -4.95 5.07 16.37
CA VAL A 75 -5.60 4.60 15.15
C VAL A 75 -5.19 5.46 13.96
N GLN A 76 -5.19 6.78 14.13
CA GLN A 76 -4.76 7.72 13.09
C GLN A 76 -3.29 7.46 12.69
N LYS A 77 -2.41 7.23 13.66
CA LYS A 77 -1.02 6.87 13.38
C LYS A 77 -0.92 5.58 12.56
N LYS A 78 -1.65 4.52 12.93
CA LYS A 78 -1.65 3.24 12.19
C LYS A 78 -2.13 3.39 10.75
N ILE A 79 -3.15 4.25 10.54
CA ILE A 79 -3.65 4.55 9.20
C ILE A 79 -2.59 5.31 8.41
N GLY A 80 -1.96 6.33 9.01
CA GLY A 80 -0.89 7.09 8.37
C GLY A 80 0.30 6.23 7.98
N ASP A 81 0.80 5.40 8.87
CA ASP A 81 1.90 4.47 8.61
C ASP A 81 1.56 3.50 7.46
N TRP A 82 0.31 3.02 7.42
CA TRP A 82 -0.14 2.16 6.33
C TRP A 82 -0.28 2.92 5.00
N MET A 83 -0.75 4.14 5.01
CA MET A 83 -0.84 4.97 3.79
C MET A 83 0.53 5.20 3.16
N ILE A 84 1.56 5.50 3.97
CA ILE A 84 2.94 5.63 3.50
C ILE A 84 3.41 4.31 2.87
N THR A 85 3.15 3.19 3.53
CA THR A 85 3.49 1.85 3.00
C THR A 85 2.78 1.57 1.67
N ALA A 86 1.49 1.91 1.57
CA ALA A 86 0.70 1.71 0.36
C ALA A 86 1.21 2.58 -0.82
N ILE A 87 1.59 3.82 -0.55
CA ILE A 87 2.21 4.70 -1.55
C ILE A 87 3.55 4.10 -2.01
N GLY A 88 4.41 3.70 -1.07
CA GLY A 88 5.70 3.09 -1.39
C GLY A 88 5.56 1.80 -2.21
N LEU A 89 4.55 0.98 -1.94
CA LEU A 89 4.26 -0.21 -2.74
C LEU A 89 3.86 0.14 -4.18
N VAL A 90 2.98 1.13 -4.35
CA VAL A 90 2.52 1.55 -5.69
C VAL A 90 3.66 2.19 -6.49
N GLU A 91 4.45 3.05 -5.86
CA GLU A 91 5.62 3.67 -6.50
C GLU A 91 6.69 2.63 -6.85
N SER A 92 6.92 1.65 -5.96
CA SER A 92 7.86 0.56 -6.20
C SER A 92 7.52 -0.26 -7.44
N ASN A 93 6.25 -0.47 -7.76
CA ASN A 93 5.83 -1.23 -8.93
C ASN A 93 6.19 -0.58 -10.28
N HIS A 94 6.66 0.67 -10.25
CA HIS A 94 7.08 1.42 -11.44
C HIS A 94 8.55 1.85 -11.36
N LEU A 95 9.29 1.24 -10.43
CA LEU A 95 10.69 1.59 -10.20
C LEU A 95 11.56 1.15 -11.38
N ARG A 96 12.35 2.09 -11.90
CA ARG A 96 13.41 1.82 -12.88
C ARG A 96 14.76 1.94 -12.21
N VAL A 97 15.54 0.87 -12.30
CA VAL A 97 16.86 0.76 -11.67
C VAL A 97 17.92 0.76 -12.76
N ALA A 98 18.78 1.77 -12.78
CA ALA A 98 19.94 1.79 -13.62
C ALA A 98 21.10 1.06 -12.91
N ARG A 99 21.53 -0.06 -13.45
CA ARG A 99 22.68 -0.81 -12.97
C ARG A 99 23.87 -0.51 -13.86
N PHE A 100 24.96 -0.01 -13.28
CA PHE A 100 26.20 0.25 -14.01
C PHE A 100 27.18 -0.90 -13.82
N ALA A 101 27.70 -1.43 -14.94
CA ALA A 101 28.51 -2.64 -15.03
C ALA A 101 27.74 -3.93 -14.65
N ASP A 102 28.47 -4.99 -14.35
CA ASP A 102 27.90 -6.30 -14.04
C ASP A 102 28.31 -6.76 -12.62
N ASN A 103 28.00 -8.01 -12.30
CA ASN A 103 28.38 -8.63 -11.04
C ASN A 103 29.90 -8.65 -10.85
N MET A 104 30.33 -8.64 -9.60
CA MET A 104 31.73 -8.86 -9.28
C MET A 104 32.14 -10.30 -9.64
N LEU A 105 33.25 -10.46 -10.28
CA LEU A 105 33.76 -11.77 -10.68
C LEU A 105 33.91 -12.71 -9.47
N ASN A 106 33.33 -13.90 -9.54
CA ASN A 106 33.35 -14.93 -8.50
C ASN A 106 32.70 -14.54 -7.16
N VAL A 107 31.79 -13.56 -7.15
CA VAL A 107 31.03 -13.17 -5.96
C VAL A 107 29.55 -13.51 -6.16
N ALA A 108 29.13 -14.63 -5.60
CA ALA A 108 27.81 -15.20 -5.86
C ALA A 108 26.63 -14.35 -5.30
N ASP A 109 26.82 -13.66 -4.21
CA ASP A 109 25.79 -12.84 -3.56
C ASP A 109 25.52 -11.50 -4.27
N THR A 110 26.32 -11.15 -5.29
CA THR A 110 26.05 -10.01 -6.16
C THR A 110 25.25 -10.38 -7.40
N GLU A 111 25.01 -11.65 -7.63
CA GLU A 111 24.18 -12.13 -8.74
C GLU A 111 22.71 -11.93 -8.43
N GLY A 112 22.02 -11.17 -9.29
CA GLY A 112 20.60 -10.86 -9.13
C GLY A 112 19.79 -11.31 -10.34
N ASP A 113 18.61 -11.86 -10.08
CA ASP A 113 17.64 -12.20 -11.13
C ASP A 113 16.75 -10.97 -11.44
N LYS A 114 17.07 -10.29 -12.54
CA LYS A 114 16.32 -9.10 -12.99
C LYS A 114 14.90 -9.46 -13.43
N VAL A 115 14.69 -10.65 -13.96
CA VAL A 115 13.37 -11.12 -14.39
C VAL A 115 12.51 -11.41 -13.17
N GLU A 116 13.07 -12.05 -12.14
CA GLU A 116 12.36 -12.27 -10.89
C GLU A 116 12.01 -10.95 -10.20
N ALA A 117 12.92 -9.98 -10.19
CA ALA A 117 12.65 -8.65 -9.64
C ALA A 117 11.48 -7.96 -10.36
N GLN A 118 11.40 -8.05 -11.67
CA GLN A 118 10.29 -7.50 -12.45
C GLN A 118 8.98 -8.24 -12.18
N LEU A 119 9.01 -9.58 -12.12
CA LEU A 119 7.79 -10.37 -11.86
C LEU A 119 7.26 -10.19 -10.44
N LYS A 120 8.13 -10.10 -9.43
CA LYS A 120 7.73 -9.99 -8.02
C LYS A 120 7.43 -8.56 -7.58
N PHE A 121 8.21 -7.60 -8.04
CA PHE A 121 8.18 -6.21 -7.54
C PHE A 121 7.78 -5.19 -8.61
N GLY A 122 7.71 -5.58 -9.87
CA GLY A 122 7.47 -4.66 -10.99
C GLY A 122 8.69 -3.81 -11.36
N TRP A 123 9.85 -4.08 -10.81
CA TRP A 123 11.07 -3.31 -11.05
C TRP A 123 11.65 -3.59 -12.42
N GLU A 124 11.90 -2.55 -13.18
CA GLU A 124 12.62 -2.62 -14.45
C GLU A 124 14.09 -2.33 -14.21
N VAL A 125 14.96 -3.34 -14.38
CA VAL A 125 16.40 -3.24 -14.12
C VAL A 125 17.17 -3.26 -15.41
N ASP A 126 17.64 -2.07 -15.83
CA ASP A 126 18.45 -1.89 -17.03
C ASP A 126 19.95 -1.88 -16.69
N THR A 127 20.75 -2.55 -17.52
CA THR A 127 22.21 -2.56 -17.36
C THR A 127 22.88 -1.66 -18.37
N TYR A 128 23.73 -0.77 -17.89
CA TYR A 128 24.52 0.19 -18.65
C TYR A 128 26.01 -0.09 -18.46
N THR A 129 26.82 0.22 -19.47
CA THR A 129 28.28 0.10 -19.35
C THR A 129 28.87 1.27 -18.55
N ILE A 130 30.08 1.08 -18.04
CA ILE A 130 30.82 2.18 -17.40
C ILE A 130 31.11 3.30 -18.41
N VAL A 131 31.25 2.96 -19.70
CA VAL A 131 31.45 3.94 -20.78
C VAL A 131 30.21 4.83 -20.91
N ASP A 132 29.00 4.25 -20.92
CA ASP A 132 27.75 5.03 -20.96
C ASP A 132 27.69 6.06 -19.82
N ALA A 133 28.04 5.61 -18.59
CA ALA A 133 28.08 6.50 -17.44
C ALA A 133 29.10 7.62 -17.59
N ALA A 134 30.30 7.33 -18.10
CA ALA A 134 31.34 8.29 -18.34
C ALA A 134 30.91 9.34 -19.39
N ASP A 135 30.25 8.91 -20.46
CA ASP A 135 29.77 9.82 -21.51
C ASP A 135 28.72 10.81 -20.97
N VAL A 136 27.79 10.37 -20.12
CA VAL A 136 26.81 11.24 -19.46
C VAL A 136 27.53 12.28 -18.58
N VAL A 137 28.51 11.86 -17.77
CA VAL A 137 29.29 12.76 -16.91
C VAL A 137 30.05 13.83 -17.75
N MET A 138 30.64 13.41 -18.86
CA MET A 138 31.35 14.34 -19.75
C MET A 138 30.42 15.34 -20.43
N GLN A 139 29.23 14.94 -20.82
CA GLN A 139 28.17 15.81 -21.34
C GLN A 139 27.72 16.84 -20.30
N CYS A 140 27.44 16.40 -19.06
CA CYS A 140 27.10 17.32 -17.98
C CYS A 140 28.18 18.36 -17.69
N ARG A 141 29.47 17.96 -17.66
CA ARG A 141 30.58 18.89 -17.47
C ARG A 141 30.67 19.94 -18.57
N ARG A 142 30.44 19.55 -19.82
CA ARG A 142 30.43 20.50 -20.96
C ARG A 142 29.30 21.51 -20.83
N ALA A 143 28.09 21.05 -20.39
CA ALA A 143 26.96 21.94 -20.19
C ALA A 143 27.17 22.94 -19.04
N THR A 144 27.87 22.55 -17.97
CA THR A 144 28.15 23.43 -16.81
C THR A 144 29.32 24.39 -17.05
N SER A 145 30.15 24.14 -18.06
CA SER A 145 31.30 25.01 -18.40
C SER A 145 30.92 26.21 -19.30
N ILE A 146 29.62 26.39 -19.60
CA ILE A 146 29.12 27.48 -20.47
C ILE A 146 28.58 28.66 -19.63
N TYR A 147 28.68 28.59 -18.33
CA TYR A 147 28.38 29.66 -17.38
C TYR A 147 29.65 29.99 -16.57
#